data_28f61dc8aa0b88369dc6258dd70cf633
#
_entry.id   28f61dc8aa0b88369dc6258dd70cf633
#
_cell.length_a   1.000
_cell.length_b   1.000
_cell.length_c   1.000
_cell.angle_alpha   90.00
_cell.angle_beta   90.00
_cell.angle_gamma   90.00
#
_symmetry.space_group_name_H-M   'P 1'
#
loop_
_entity.id
_entity.type
_entity.pdbx_description
1 polymer ?
#
loop_
_entity_poly.entity_id
_entity_poly.type
_entity_poly.pdbx_seq_one_letter_code
_entity_poly.pdbx_strand_id
1 'polypeptide(L)'
;MPLWHAFIFFCSILVASCAIYAQVPDAYSYNSIAAFANQIVEQKEYYRAYQEYKRLHAYYADRYAYDNFVVASLYCRYEGKQYNEILTSANFNTITPPWMWIYIFDSAFKRNDSSVDRVIAAAPSYEYSSDINEIIFKRKLAYCFYAGHDYRELSPTQSFVDSYDVENLYAYSRFKRSQLKNPYAALAWGVVPGGGYVYSDNTENGIVAAIVIGICSVITYFAIDTNNTGIAVFTGSIGVFFYGGSIAGGYLASIKTNKAIMSELQAYLEDGLKFQDDRAMMFERYGKPKTQ
;
A
#
# COMPACT_ATOMS: atom_id res chain seq x y z
N MET A 1 48.03 -1.14 -59.28
CA MET A 1 46.83 -1.87 -58.75
C MET A 1 45.65 -1.47 -59.60
N PRO A 2 44.87 -2.35 -60.19
CA PRO A 2 43.79 -1.98 -61.08
C PRO A 2 42.66 -1.33 -60.27
N LEU A 3 42.13 -0.24 -60.77
CA LEU A 3 41.01 0.56 -60.26
C LEU A 3 39.77 -0.27 -59.81
N TRP A 4 39.64 -1.47 -60.34
CA TRP A 4 38.58 -2.43 -59.99
C TRP A 4 38.61 -2.91 -58.54
N HIS A 5 39.81 -3.16 -57.96
CA HIS A 5 39.90 -3.61 -56.56
C HIS A 5 39.53 -2.50 -55.57
N ALA A 6 39.83 -1.26 -55.90
CA ALA A 6 39.43 -0.10 -55.15
C ALA A 6 37.89 0.11 -55.17
N PHE A 7 37.26 -0.14 -56.34
CA PHE A 7 35.80 -0.04 -56.49
C PHE A 7 35.08 -1.14 -55.73
N ILE A 8 35.54 -2.39 -55.76
CA ILE A 8 34.96 -3.50 -54.98
C ILE A 8 35.11 -3.25 -53.50
N PHE A 9 36.24 -2.74 -53.02
CA PHE A 9 36.46 -2.39 -51.64
C PHE A 9 35.52 -1.26 -51.14
N PHE A 10 35.32 -0.24 -52.01
CA PHE A 10 34.40 0.86 -51.71
C PHE A 10 32.93 0.41 -51.70
N CYS A 11 32.51 -0.46 -52.62
CA CYS A 11 31.18 -1.08 -52.59
C CYS A 11 30.96 -1.98 -51.37
N SER A 12 31.97 -2.76 -50.95
CA SER A 12 31.82 -3.59 -49.72
C SER A 12 31.74 -2.76 -48.44
N ILE A 13 32.43 -1.62 -48.35
CA ILE A 13 32.29 -0.67 -47.26
C ILE A 13 30.89 -0.02 -47.26
N LEU A 14 30.38 0.34 -48.42
CA LEU A 14 29.04 0.92 -48.56
C LEU A 14 27.94 -0.08 -48.18
N VAL A 15 28.05 -1.34 -48.60
CA VAL A 15 27.14 -2.41 -48.24
C VAL A 15 27.23 -2.73 -46.73
N ALA A 16 28.44 -2.77 -46.15
CA ALA A 16 28.61 -2.94 -44.71
C ALA A 16 28.04 -1.75 -43.92
N SER A 17 28.20 -0.51 -44.40
CA SER A 17 27.61 0.67 -43.78
C SER A 17 26.07 0.65 -43.85
N CYS A 18 25.51 0.24 -45.00
CA CYS A 18 24.05 0.07 -45.13
C CYS A 18 23.53 -1.07 -44.21
N ALA A 19 24.25 -2.15 -44.06
CA ALA A 19 23.90 -3.27 -43.17
C ALA A 19 23.95 -2.85 -41.69
N ILE A 20 24.90 -1.98 -41.30
CA ILE A 20 24.97 -1.43 -39.95
C ILE A 20 23.81 -0.46 -39.67
N TYR A 21 23.43 0.37 -40.66
CA TYR A 21 22.26 1.25 -40.53
C TYR A 21 20.92 0.49 -40.48
N ALA A 22 20.84 -0.68 -41.12
CA ALA A 22 19.65 -1.51 -41.09
C ALA A 22 19.45 -2.25 -39.72
N GLN A 23 20.41 -2.20 -38.81
CA GLN A 23 20.35 -2.84 -37.50
C GLN A 23 20.12 -1.87 -36.34
N VAL A 24 19.91 -0.57 -36.60
CA VAL A 24 19.42 0.30 -35.51
C VAL A 24 17.99 -0.11 -35.22
N PRO A 25 17.71 -0.67 -34.02
CA PRO A 25 16.35 -1.04 -33.70
C PRO A 25 15.46 0.19 -33.82
N ASP A 26 14.35 0.10 -34.58
CA ASP A 26 13.39 1.18 -34.62
C ASP A 26 12.89 1.45 -33.20
N ALA A 27 13.22 2.62 -32.67
CA ALA A 27 12.86 3.02 -31.30
C ALA A 27 11.33 2.99 -31.06
N TYR A 28 10.56 2.96 -32.13
CA TYR A 28 9.12 2.85 -32.09
C TYR A 28 8.60 1.44 -32.38
N SER A 29 9.47 0.47 -32.63
CA SER A 29 9.03 -0.91 -32.82
C SER A 29 8.46 -1.49 -31.54
N TYR A 30 7.54 -2.46 -31.69
CA TYR A 30 6.97 -3.20 -30.55
C TYR A 30 8.05 -3.69 -29.55
N ASN A 31 9.08 -4.37 -30.09
CA ASN A 31 10.13 -4.95 -29.26
C ASN A 31 10.94 -3.89 -28.52
N SER A 32 11.22 -2.74 -29.16
CA SER A 32 11.97 -1.64 -28.54
C SER A 32 11.17 -0.98 -27.41
N ILE A 33 9.91 -0.69 -27.62
CA ILE A 33 9.02 -0.11 -26.58
C ILE A 33 8.82 -1.11 -25.44
N ALA A 34 8.57 -2.39 -25.76
CA ALA A 34 8.38 -3.44 -24.77
C ALA A 34 9.63 -3.66 -23.91
N ALA A 35 10.81 -3.76 -24.53
CA ALA A 35 12.09 -3.91 -23.82
C ALA A 35 12.35 -2.69 -22.90
N PHE A 36 12.11 -1.48 -23.42
CA PHE A 36 12.29 -0.24 -22.65
C PHE A 36 11.31 -0.17 -21.48
N ALA A 37 10.03 -0.49 -21.67
CA ALA A 37 9.06 -0.52 -20.59
C ALA A 37 9.44 -1.51 -19.48
N ASN A 38 9.89 -2.71 -19.85
CA ASN A 38 10.35 -3.72 -18.91
C ASN A 38 11.60 -3.23 -18.13
N GLN A 39 12.57 -2.64 -18.82
CA GLN A 39 13.77 -2.07 -18.19
C GLN A 39 13.42 -0.98 -17.16
N ILE A 40 12.47 -0.10 -17.48
CA ILE A 40 12.03 0.97 -16.56
C ILE A 40 11.36 0.37 -15.31
N VAL A 41 10.60 -0.73 -15.44
CA VAL A 41 10.04 -1.46 -14.27
C VAL A 41 11.16 -1.97 -13.37
N GLU A 42 12.21 -2.58 -13.94
CA GLU A 42 13.38 -3.06 -13.18
C GLU A 42 14.09 -1.91 -12.43
N GLN A 43 14.11 -0.71 -13.02
CA GLN A 43 14.61 0.52 -12.40
C GLN A 43 13.66 1.11 -11.36
N LYS A 44 12.48 0.51 -11.15
CA LYS A 44 11.43 0.96 -10.23
C LYS A 44 10.85 2.35 -10.57
N GLU A 45 10.96 2.78 -11.81
CA GLU A 45 10.36 4.02 -12.32
C GLU A 45 8.93 3.76 -12.81
N TYR A 46 8.06 3.34 -11.93
CA TYR A 46 6.74 2.78 -12.23
C TYR A 46 5.82 3.72 -13.00
N TYR A 47 5.85 5.03 -12.72
CA TYR A 47 5.04 6.00 -13.47
C TYR A 47 5.47 6.09 -14.95
N ARG A 48 6.77 6.09 -15.23
CA ARG A 48 7.30 6.07 -16.61
C ARG A 48 6.96 4.76 -17.29
N ALA A 49 7.13 3.64 -16.60
CA ALA A 49 6.78 2.32 -17.14
C ALA A 49 5.30 2.27 -17.53
N TYR A 50 4.39 2.79 -16.69
CA TYR A 50 2.98 2.92 -17.02
C TYR A 50 2.73 3.68 -18.33
N GLN A 51 3.42 4.80 -18.56
CA GLN A 51 3.28 5.57 -19.81
C GLN A 51 3.75 4.77 -21.03
N GLU A 52 4.83 4.00 -20.90
CA GLU A 52 5.32 3.16 -21.99
C GLU A 52 4.38 1.97 -22.29
N TYR A 53 3.80 1.32 -21.28
CA TYR A 53 2.77 0.31 -21.49
C TYR A 53 1.52 0.87 -22.14
N LYS A 54 1.12 2.08 -21.76
CA LYS A 54 0.02 2.80 -22.41
C LYS A 54 0.32 3.08 -23.89
N ARG A 55 1.55 3.51 -24.17
CA ARG A 55 2.01 3.74 -25.55
C ARG A 55 2.04 2.43 -26.35
N LEU A 56 2.57 1.36 -25.75
CA LEU A 56 2.62 0.04 -26.35
C LEU A 56 1.22 -0.46 -26.74
N HIS A 57 0.26 -0.36 -25.83
CA HIS A 57 -1.13 -0.72 -26.13
C HIS A 57 -1.77 0.17 -27.20
N ALA A 58 -1.51 1.48 -27.18
CA ALA A 58 -2.08 2.41 -28.15
C ALA A 58 -1.60 2.15 -29.59
N TYR A 59 -0.34 1.73 -29.77
CA TYR A 59 0.23 1.48 -31.11
C TYR A 59 0.15 0.02 -31.55
N TYR A 60 0.04 -0.93 -30.62
CA TYR A 60 0.15 -2.37 -30.89
C TYR A 60 -0.91 -3.18 -30.16
N ALA A 61 -2.17 -2.73 -30.17
CA ALA A 61 -3.26 -3.40 -29.46
C ALA A 61 -3.51 -4.85 -29.93
N ASP A 62 -3.12 -5.17 -31.17
CA ASP A 62 -3.16 -6.52 -31.73
C ASP A 62 -2.17 -7.49 -31.11
N ARG A 63 -1.02 -6.97 -30.64
CA ARG A 63 0.06 -7.75 -29.98
C ARG A 63 0.06 -7.63 -28.45
N TYR A 64 -0.39 -6.48 -27.96
CA TYR A 64 -0.49 -6.17 -26.54
C TYR A 64 -1.94 -5.86 -26.19
N ALA A 65 -2.67 -6.92 -25.91
CA ALA A 65 -4.10 -6.87 -25.64
C ALA A 65 -4.44 -5.97 -24.44
N TYR A 66 -5.67 -5.46 -24.41
CA TYR A 66 -6.15 -4.59 -23.35
C TYR A 66 -5.96 -5.20 -21.95
N ASP A 67 -6.24 -6.49 -21.78
CA ASP A 67 -6.09 -7.16 -20.48
C ASP A 67 -4.64 -7.16 -19.99
N ASN A 68 -3.67 -7.38 -20.89
CA ASN A 68 -2.24 -7.30 -20.54
C ASN A 68 -1.85 -5.88 -20.10
N PHE A 69 -2.33 -4.86 -20.84
CA PHE A 69 -2.12 -3.47 -20.48
C PHE A 69 -2.73 -3.14 -19.11
N VAL A 70 -3.95 -3.63 -18.81
CA VAL A 70 -4.60 -3.40 -17.52
C VAL A 70 -3.77 -3.98 -16.38
N VAL A 71 -3.29 -5.23 -16.50
CA VAL A 71 -2.44 -5.85 -15.47
C VAL A 71 -1.15 -5.05 -15.25
N ALA A 72 -0.44 -4.68 -16.33
CA ALA A 72 0.78 -3.88 -16.24
C ALA A 72 0.51 -2.49 -15.63
N SER A 73 -0.59 -1.86 -16.00
CA SER A 73 -1.04 -0.58 -15.46
C SER A 73 -1.31 -0.65 -13.96
N LEU A 74 -2.04 -1.68 -13.52
CA LEU A 74 -2.35 -1.88 -12.10
C LEU A 74 -1.10 -2.21 -11.29
N TYR A 75 -0.20 -3.04 -11.83
CA TYR A 75 1.09 -3.33 -11.20
C TYR A 75 1.91 -2.06 -11.00
N CYS A 76 2.12 -1.28 -12.06
CA CYS A 76 2.88 -0.03 -12.00
C CYS A 76 2.26 0.99 -11.03
N ARG A 77 0.94 1.13 -11.03
CA ARG A 77 0.25 2.04 -10.09
C ARG A 77 0.37 1.56 -8.65
N TYR A 78 0.26 0.26 -8.41
CA TYR A 78 0.37 -0.29 -7.07
C TYR A 78 1.79 -0.11 -6.51
N GLU A 79 2.82 -0.53 -7.25
CA GLU A 79 4.21 -0.38 -6.85
C GLU A 79 4.65 1.10 -6.78
N GLY A 80 4.03 1.96 -7.60
CA GLY A 80 4.15 3.43 -7.53
C GLY A 80 3.34 4.08 -6.40
N LYS A 81 2.71 3.28 -5.52
CA LYS A 81 1.91 3.73 -4.35
C LYS A 81 0.70 4.60 -4.70
N GLN A 82 0.19 4.50 -5.93
CA GLN A 82 -0.98 5.23 -6.42
C GLN A 82 -2.29 4.48 -6.09
N TYR A 83 -2.46 4.06 -4.84
CA TYR A 83 -3.59 3.24 -4.39
C TYR A 83 -4.94 3.92 -4.61
N ASN A 84 -5.01 5.25 -4.43
CA ASN A 84 -6.24 6.03 -4.64
C ASN A 84 -6.73 5.94 -6.08
N GLU A 85 -5.83 6.03 -7.05
CA GLU A 85 -6.16 5.98 -8.47
C GLU A 85 -6.69 4.61 -8.88
N ILE A 86 -6.15 3.53 -8.27
CA ILE A 86 -6.67 2.18 -8.45
C ILE A 86 -8.10 2.08 -7.93
N LEU A 87 -8.34 2.56 -6.70
CA LEU A 87 -9.66 2.47 -6.06
C LEU A 87 -10.72 3.35 -6.72
N THR A 88 -10.36 4.55 -7.17
CA THR A 88 -11.30 5.43 -7.88
C THR A 88 -11.63 4.97 -9.29
N SER A 89 -10.70 4.24 -9.94
CA SER A 89 -10.95 3.65 -11.26
C SER A 89 -11.74 2.34 -11.20
N ALA A 90 -11.87 1.73 -10.01
CA ALA A 90 -12.58 0.48 -9.84
C ALA A 90 -14.10 0.68 -9.89
N ASN A 91 -14.77 -0.05 -10.80
CA ASN A 91 -16.22 -0.15 -10.80
C ASN A 91 -16.64 -1.47 -10.14
N PHE A 92 -17.03 -1.40 -8.87
CA PHE A 92 -17.44 -2.57 -8.08
C PHE A 92 -18.73 -3.24 -8.55
N ASN A 93 -19.49 -2.60 -9.46
CA ASN A 93 -20.76 -3.11 -9.97
C ASN A 93 -20.61 -3.96 -11.25
N THR A 94 -19.43 -4.00 -11.84
CA THR A 94 -19.13 -4.80 -13.04
C THR A 94 -18.32 -6.03 -12.66
N ILE A 95 -18.45 -7.12 -13.46
CA ILE A 95 -17.62 -8.31 -13.32
C ILE A 95 -16.16 -7.87 -13.50
N THR A 96 -15.45 -7.84 -12.42
CA THR A 96 -14.04 -7.46 -12.41
C THR A 96 -13.21 -8.72 -12.59
N PRO A 97 -12.33 -8.79 -13.60
CA PRO A 97 -11.40 -9.90 -13.74
C PRO A 97 -10.59 -10.13 -12.46
N PRO A 98 -10.23 -11.39 -12.13
CA PRO A 98 -9.59 -11.71 -10.85
C PRO A 98 -8.29 -10.94 -10.61
N TRP A 99 -7.50 -10.66 -11.66
CA TRP A 99 -6.29 -9.86 -11.55
C TRP A 99 -6.55 -8.40 -11.16
N MET A 100 -7.65 -7.78 -11.63
CA MET A 100 -8.04 -6.44 -11.20
C MET A 100 -8.45 -6.45 -9.72
N TRP A 101 -9.25 -7.45 -9.33
CA TRP A 101 -9.71 -7.57 -7.95
C TRP A 101 -8.53 -7.69 -6.97
N ILE A 102 -7.48 -8.44 -7.33
CA ILE A 102 -6.28 -8.61 -6.51
C ILE A 102 -5.62 -7.24 -6.21
N TYR A 103 -5.39 -6.42 -7.24
CA TYR A 103 -4.79 -5.10 -7.05
C TYR A 103 -5.70 -4.12 -6.33
N ILE A 104 -7.01 -4.19 -6.57
CA ILE A 104 -8.02 -3.37 -5.89
C ILE A 104 -8.03 -3.74 -4.39
N PHE A 105 -8.07 -5.05 -4.08
CA PHE A 105 -8.00 -5.52 -2.69
C PHE A 105 -6.71 -5.06 -2.01
N ASP A 106 -5.55 -5.34 -2.61
CA ASP A 106 -4.27 -4.96 -2.04
C ASP A 106 -4.17 -3.44 -1.81
N SER A 107 -4.74 -2.62 -2.71
CA SER A 107 -4.77 -1.17 -2.56
C SER A 107 -5.70 -0.70 -1.43
N ALA A 108 -6.89 -1.28 -1.31
CA ALA A 108 -7.82 -1.00 -0.22
C ALA A 108 -7.24 -1.45 1.13
N PHE A 109 -6.66 -2.65 1.15
CA PHE A 109 -6.02 -3.22 2.32
C PHE A 109 -4.84 -2.35 2.75
N LYS A 110 -3.98 -1.88 1.82
CA LYS A 110 -2.83 -1.01 2.10
C LYS A 110 -3.22 0.34 2.69
N ARG A 111 -4.36 0.86 2.29
CA ARG A 111 -4.88 2.13 2.83
C ARG A 111 -5.56 1.99 4.19
N ASN A 112 -5.84 0.77 4.63
CA ASN A 112 -6.62 0.53 5.84
C ASN A 112 -7.98 1.28 5.78
N ASP A 113 -8.68 1.14 4.64
CA ASP A 113 -9.88 1.89 4.31
C ASP A 113 -11.13 0.99 4.48
N SER A 114 -12.26 1.59 4.83
CA SER A 114 -13.58 0.93 4.88
C SER A 114 -14.03 0.35 3.52
N SER A 115 -13.34 0.70 2.43
CA SER A 115 -13.57 0.07 1.12
C SER A 115 -13.19 -1.41 1.08
N VAL A 116 -12.39 -1.92 2.02
CA VAL A 116 -11.98 -3.34 2.06
C VAL A 116 -13.19 -4.27 2.13
N ASP A 117 -14.21 -3.92 2.95
CA ASP A 117 -15.43 -4.72 3.07
C ASP A 117 -16.17 -4.84 1.72
N ARG A 118 -16.27 -3.72 0.98
CA ARG A 118 -16.88 -3.71 -0.35
C ARG A 118 -16.09 -4.51 -1.36
N VAL A 119 -14.76 -4.45 -1.29
CA VAL A 119 -13.88 -5.23 -2.17
C VAL A 119 -14.03 -6.72 -1.90
N ILE A 120 -14.10 -7.12 -0.63
CA ILE A 120 -14.33 -8.53 -0.25
C ILE A 120 -15.69 -9.02 -0.71
N ALA A 121 -16.74 -8.20 -0.55
CA ALA A 121 -18.08 -8.54 -1.03
C ALA A 121 -18.15 -8.70 -2.56
N ALA A 122 -17.30 -7.97 -3.30
CA ALA A 122 -17.16 -8.07 -4.75
C ALA A 122 -16.16 -9.16 -5.20
N ALA A 123 -15.64 -9.96 -4.26
CA ALA A 123 -14.67 -11.01 -4.59
C ALA A 123 -15.25 -12.00 -5.61
N PRO A 124 -14.46 -12.39 -6.62
CA PRO A 124 -14.93 -13.32 -7.64
C PRO A 124 -15.43 -14.64 -7.04
N SER A 125 -16.60 -15.07 -7.50
CA SER A 125 -17.24 -16.31 -7.06
C SER A 125 -16.99 -17.49 -8.01
N TYR A 126 -16.32 -17.22 -9.15
CA TYR A 126 -16.07 -18.22 -10.18
C TYR A 126 -14.82 -19.04 -9.88
N GLU A 127 -14.81 -20.29 -10.33
CA GLU A 127 -13.60 -21.10 -10.32
C GLU A 127 -12.67 -20.66 -11.46
N TYR A 128 -11.48 -20.25 -11.07
CA TYR A 128 -10.37 -19.93 -11.97
C TYR A 128 -9.32 -21.04 -11.92
N SER A 129 -8.17 -20.81 -12.54
CA SER A 129 -7.03 -21.70 -12.35
C SER A 129 -6.65 -21.83 -10.87
N SER A 130 -6.08 -22.96 -10.46
CA SER A 130 -5.69 -23.24 -9.08
C SER A 130 -4.87 -22.10 -8.46
N ASP A 131 -3.93 -21.55 -9.23
CA ASP A 131 -3.04 -20.47 -8.79
C ASP A 131 -3.82 -19.19 -8.45
N ILE A 132 -4.77 -18.80 -9.30
CA ILE A 132 -5.58 -17.59 -9.09
C ILE A 132 -6.52 -17.79 -7.89
N ASN A 133 -7.12 -18.95 -7.75
CA ASN A 133 -7.97 -19.26 -6.60
C ASN A 133 -7.19 -19.20 -5.29
N GLU A 134 -5.96 -19.71 -5.28
CA GLU A 134 -5.07 -19.60 -4.13
C GLU A 134 -4.74 -18.15 -3.78
N ILE A 135 -4.41 -17.33 -4.78
CA ILE A 135 -4.13 -15.90 -4.60
C ILE A 135 -5.33 -15.15 -4.00
N ILE A 136 -6.54 -15.43 -4.49
CA ILE A 136 -7.78 -14.85 -3.97
C ILE A 136 -8.03 -15.32 -2.53
N PHE A 137 -7.81 -16.61 -2.27
CA PHE A 137 -8.00 -17.20 -0.95
C PHE A 137 -7.07 -16.57 0.09
N LYS A 138 -5.78 -16.36 -0.22
CA LYS A 138 -4.82 -15.66 0.64
C LYS A 138 -5.34 -14.28 1.08
N ARG A 139 -5.95 -13.53 0.15
CA ARG A 139 -6.50 -12.21 0.44
C ARG A 139 -7.75 -12.25 1.31
N LYS A 140 -8.62 -13.22 1.06
CA LYS A 140 -9.78 -13.48 1.94
C LYS A 140 -9.32 -13.86 3.36
N LEU A 141 -8.27 -14.68 3.46
CA LEU A 141 -7.67 -15.06 4.73
C LEU A 141 -7.04 -13.86 5.47
N ALA A 142 -6.27 -13.04 4.75
CA ALA A 142 -5.71 -11.82 5.32
C ALA A 142 -6.79 -10.88 5.85
N TYR A 143 -7.88 -10.72 5.11
CA TYR A 143 -9.02 -9.94 5.56
C TYR A 143 -9.68 -10.55 6.80
N CYS A 144 -9.86 -11.87 6.82
CA CYS A 144 -10.41 -12.59 7.97
C CYS A 144 -9.60 -12.31 9.24
N PHE A 145 -8.27 -12.39 9.17
CA PHE A 145 -7.37 -12.07 10.28
C PHE A 145 -7.42 -10.59 10.67
N TYR A 146 -7.42 -9.72 9.66
CA TYR A 146 -7.49 -8.28 9.86
C TYR A 146 -8.81 -7.86 10.51
N ALA A 147 -9.94 -8.44 10.11
CA ALA A 147 -11.27 -8.20 10.69
C ALA A 147 -11.46 -8.89 12.06
N GLY A 148 -10.63 -9.87 12.39
CA GLY A 148 -10.69 -10.62 13.65
C GLY A 148 -11.68 -11.80 13.65
N HIS A 149 -11.98 -12.31 12.45
CA HIS A 149 -12.79 -13.51 12.27
C HIS A 149 -11.96 -14.79 12.45
N ASP A 150 -12.63 -15.91 12.65
CA ASP A 150 -11.97 -17.22 12.70
C ASP A 150 -11.73 -17.71 11.27
N TYR A 151 -10.47 -18.01 10.94
CA TYR A 151 -10.09 -18.49 9.62
C TYR A 151 -10.67 -19.88 9.28
N ARG A 152 -11.06 -20.66 10.28
CA ARG A 152 -11.67 -21.97 10.10
C ARG A 152 -13.00 -21.91 9.34
N GLU A 153 -13.69 -20.77 9.40
CA GLU A 153 -14.91 -20.51 8.61
C GLU A 153 -14.65 -20.55 7.10
N LEU A 154 -13.42 -20.28 6.67
CA LEU A 154 -13.01 -20.34 5.26
C LEU A 154 -12.64 -21.76 4.81
N SER A 155 -12.63 -22.73 5.72
CA SER A 155 -12.34 -24.16 5.46
C SER A 155 -11.05 -24.39 4.63
N PRO A 156 -9.89 -23.85 5.07
CA PRO A 156 -8.63 -24.06 4.36
C PRO A 156 -8.24 -25.53 4.37
N THR A 157 -7.55 -25.98 3.30
CA THR A 157 -6.96 -27.32 3.28
C THR A 157 -5.77 -27.39 4.25
N GLN A 158 -5.51 -28.56 4.86
CA GLN A 158 -4.38 -28.72 5.78
C GLN A 158 -3.05 -28.39 5.11
N SER A 159 -2.87 -28.78 3.85
CA SER A 159 -1.67 -28.47 3.07
C SER A 159 -1.45 -26.95 2.93
N PHE A 160 -2.52 -26.17 2.76
CA PHE A 160 -2.44 -24.71 2.72
C PHE A 160 -2.07 -24.13 4.09
N VAL A 161 -2.69 -24.63 5.16
CA VAL A 161 -2.39 -24.21 6.55
C VAL A 161 -0.91 -24.40 6.88
N ASP A 162 -0.35 -25.55 6.53
CA ASP A 162 1.05 -25.87 6.78
C ASP A 162 2.00 -25.04 5.90
N SER A 163 1.64 -24.82 4.61
CA SER A 163 2.48 -24.09 3.64
C SER A 163 2.66 -22.60 3.98
N TYR A 164 1.67 -21.99 4.62
CA TYR A 164 1.66 -20.56 4.96
C TYR A 164 1.73 -20.30 6.46
N ASP A 165 1.94 -21.33 7.27
CA ASP A 165 2.00 -21.22 8.74
C ASP A 165 0.80 -20.41 9.31
N VAL A 166 -0.39 -20.76 8.83
CA VAL A 166 -1.64 -20.03 9.06
C VAL A 166 -1.96 -19.89 10.55
N GLU A 167 -1.60 -20.88 11.36
CA GLU A 167 -1.83 -20.85 12.81
C GLU A 167 -1.02 -19.75 13.49
N ASN A 168 0.25 -19.57 13.11
CA ASN A 168 1.09 -18.49 13.63
C ASN A 168 0.61 -17.12 13.16
N LEU A 169 0.19 -17.00 11.89
CA LEU A 169 -0.41 -15.76 11.38
C LEU A 169 -1.67 -15.39 12.16
N TYR A 170 -2.51 -16.38 12.48
CA TYR A 170 -3.72 -16.19 13.27
C TYR A 170 -3.41 -15.80 14.71
N ALA A 171 -2.48 -16.51 15.36
CA ALA A 171 -2.06 -16.19 16.72
C ALA A 171 -1.50 -14.78 16.82
N TYR A 172 -0.65 -14.38 15.87
CA TYR A 172 -0.11 -13.01 15.80
C TYR A 172 -1.21 -11.96 15.58
N SER A 173 -2.17 -12.25 14.70
CA SER A 173 -3.28 -11.33 14.45
C SER A 173 -4.12 -11.10 15.73
N ARG A 174 -4.44 -12.14 16.45
CA ARG A 174 -5.15 -12.05 17.75
C ARG A 174 -4.34 -11.26 18.77
N PHE A 175 -3.03 -11.52 18.86
CA PHE A 175 -2.15 -10.77 19.75
C PHE A 175 -2.13 -9.27 19.44
N LYS A 176 -1.95 -8.90 18.16
CA LYS A 176 -1.96 -7.47 17.75
C LYS A 176 -3.32 -6.82 17.99
N ARG A 177 -4.40 -7.53 17.73
CA ARG A 177 -5.76 -7.00 17.97
C ARG A 177 -6.05 -6.83 19.45
N SER A 178 -5.51 -7.67 20.33
CA SER A 178 -5.65 -7.49 21.78
C SER A 178 -4.95 -6.25 22.33
N GLN A 179 -4.01 -5.68 21.59
CA GLN A 179 -3.32 -4.44 21.94
C GLN A 179 -4.10 -3.17 21.55
N LEU A 180 -5.20 -3.29 20.79
CA LEU A 180 -5.97 -2.14 20.37
C LEU A 180 -6.56 -1.40 21.57
N LYS A 181 -6.41 -0.09 21.55
CA LYS A 181 -6.90 0.80 22.61
C LYS A 181 -8.30 1.29 22.32
N ASN A 182 -9.13 1.40 23.33
CA ASN A 182 -10.43 2.03 23.18
C ASN A 182 -10.27 3.56 23.22
N PRO A 183 -10.58 4.32 22.14
CA PRO A 183 -10.43 5.77 22.13
C PRO A 183 -11.29 6.49 23.17
N TYR A 184 -12.47 5.96 23.49
CA TYR A 184 -13.34 6.55 24.51
C TYR A 184 -12.79 6.30 25.93
N ALA A 185 -12.12 5.18 26.15
CA ALA A 185 -11.41 4.96 27.42
C ALA A 185 -10.22 5.94 27.55
N ALA A 186 -9.49 6.21 26.46
CA ALA A 186 -8.44 7.25 26.44
C ALA A 186 -8.98 8.63 26.77
N LEU A 187 -10.18 8.97 26.27
CA LEU A 187 -10.86 10.22 26.60
C LEU A 187 -11.21 10.28 28.10
N ALA A 188 -11.75 9.20 28.67
CA ALA A 188 -12.07 9.13 30.10
C ALA A 188 -10.82 9.26 30.99
N TRP A 189 -9.71 8.59 30.63
CA TRP A 189 -8.41 8.74 31.31
C TRP A 189 -7.84 10.14 31.16
N GLY A 190 -8.21 10.89 30.12
CA GLY A 190 -7.82 12.28 29.90
C GLY A 190 -8.30 13.25 30.98
N VAL A 191 -9.25 12.87 31.84
CA VAL A 191 -9.67 13.65 33.03
C VAL A 191 -8.47 13.84 33.98
N VAL A 192 -7.57 12.85 34.06
CA VAL A 192 -6.27 13.02 34.72
C VAL A 192 -5.32 13.69 33.71
N PRO A 193 -4.69 14.84 34.06
CA PRO A 193 -3.77 15.52 33.15
C PRO A 193 -2.70 14.57 32.58
N GLY A 194 -2.67 14.39 31.24
CA GLY A 194 -1.77 13.47 30.56
C GLY A 194 -2.21 12.00 30.57
N GLY A 195 -3.20 11.59 31.37
CA GLY A 195 -3.61 10.19 31.55
C GLY A 195 -4.10 9.52 30.26
N GLY A 196 -4.81 10.26 29.40
CA GLY A 196 -5.25 9.76 28.10
C GLY A 196 -4.10 9.39 27.15
N TYR A 197 -3.01 10.16 27.19
CA TYR A 197 -1.80 9.86 26.43
C TYR A 197 -1.09 8.61 26.96
N VAL A 198 -0.96 8.49 28.31
CA VAL A 198 -0.33 7.32 28.94
C VAL A 198 -1.10 6.05 28.60
N TYR A 199 -2.44 6.08 28.71
CA TYR A 199 -3.29 4.96 28.29
C TYR A 199 -3.07 4.55 26.83
N SER A 200 -2.73 5.51 25.98
CA SER A 200 -2.53 5.33 24.53
C SER A 200 -1.07 4.98 24.16
N ASP A 201 -0.25 4.55 25.13
CA ASP A 201 1.18 4.24 24.97
C ASP A 201 2.03 5.43 24.48
N ASN A 202 1.58 6.66 24.72
CA ASN A 202 2.27 7.90 24.39
C ASN A 202 2.69 8.64 25.66
N THR A 203 3.49 7.95 26.48
CA THR A 203 3.84 8.39 27.84
C THR A 203 4.60 9.73 27.85
N GLU A 204 5.46 9.98 26.85
CA GLU A 204 6.23 11.23 26.76
C GLU A 204 5.30 12.45 26.68
N ASN A 205 4.34 12.44 25.78
CA ASN A 205 3.35 13.51 25.65
C ASN A 205 2.45 13.60 26.89
N GLY A 206 2.18 12.49 27.55
CA GLY A 206 1.43 12.45 28.80
C GLY A 206 2.13 13.19 29.92
N ILE A 207 3.42 12.92 30.11
CA ILE A 207 4.25 13.58 31.12
C ILE A 207 4.35 15.09 30.84
N VAL A 208 4.63 15.48 29.59
CA VAL A 208 4.72 16.89 29.21
C VAL A 208 3.39 17.61 29.47
N ALA A 209 2.26 17.03 29.10
CA ALA A 209 0.95 17.61 29.37
C ALA A 209 0.68 17.77 30.88
N ALA A 210 1.00 16.76 31.69
CA ALA A 210 0.83 16.83 33.14
C ALA A 210 1.70 17.93 33.78
N ILE A 211 2.96 18.07 33.36
CA ILE A 211 3.87 19.06 33.84
C ILE A 211 3.37 20.50 33.50
N VAL A 212 3.00 20.73 32.23
CA VAL A 212 2.55 22.06 31.79
C VAL A 212 1.26 22.45 32.51
N ILE A 213 0.27 21.55 32.62
CA ILE A 213 -0.97 21.82 33.34
C ILE A 213 -0.70 22.05 34.82
N GLY A 214 0.20 21.25 35.44
CA GLY A 214 0.61 21.41 36.83
C GLY A 214 1.24 22.78 37.11
N ILE A 215 2.20 23.20 36.26
CA ILE A 215 2.83 24.51 36.38
C ILE A 215 1.81 25.65 36.27
N CYS A 216 0.93 25.61 35.27
CA CYS A 216 -0.13 26.60 35.09
C CYS A 216 -1.05 26.65 36.33
N SER A 217 -1.41 25.48 36.88
CA SER A 217 -2.26 25.42 38.08
C SER A 217 -1.62 26.01 39.30
N VAL A 218 -0.34 25.73 39.54
CA VAL A 218 0.45 26.28 40.67
C VAL A 218 0.58 27.79 40.54
N ILE A 219 0.96 28.32 39.36
CA ILE A 219 1.09 29.76 39.14
C ILE A 219 -0.28 30.44 39.32
N THR A 220 -1.35 29.87 38.79
CA THR A 220 -2.70 30.41 38.95
C THR A 220 -3.09 30.47 40.43
N TYR A 221 -2.81 29.42 41.21
CA TYR A 221 -3.11 29.39 42.63
C TYR A 221 -2.38 30.51 43.39
N PHE A 222 -1.07 30.67 43.20
CA PHE A 222 -0.28 31.75 43.84
C PHE A 222 -0.71 33.16 43.38
N ALA A 223 -1.10 33.31 42.11
CA ALA A 223 -1.59 34.58 41.60
C ALA A 223 -2.92 34.98 42.24
N ILE A 224 -3.80 34.04 42.54
CA ILE A 224 -5.04 34.26 43.28
C ILE A 224 -4.73 34.66 44.74
N ASP A 225 -3.86 33.93 45.41
CA ASP A 225 -3.46 34.16 46.81
C ASP A 225 -2.82 35.56 47.00
N THR A 226 -2.06 36.01 45.99
CA THR A 226 -1.45 37.37 46.01
C THR A 226 -2.32 38.47 45.39
N ASN A 227 -3.60 38.20 45.15
CA ASN A 227 -4.56 39.11 44.51
C ASN A 227 -4.14 39.67 43.16
N ASN A 228 -3.31 38.95 42.42
CA ASN A 228 -2.87 39.32 41.06
C ASN A 228 -3.80 38.73 40.01
N THR A 229 -4.98 39.35 39.85
CA THR A 229 -6.06 38.87 38.95
C THR A 229 -5.58 38.74 37.51
N GLY A 230 -4.69 39.62 37.02
CA GLY A 230 -4.23 39.58 35.64
C GLY A 230 -3.44 38.30 35.33
N ILE A 231 -2.50 37.92 36.19
CA ILE A 231 -1.71 36.69 36.05
C ILE A 231 -2.61 35.48 36.27
N ALA A 232 -3.52 35.50 37.26
CA ALA A 232 -4.42 34.38 37.52
C ALA A 232 -5.31 34.04 36.33
N VAL A 233 -5.94 35.05 35.69
CA VAL A 233 -6.78 34.87 34.50
C VAL A 233 -5.91 34.36 33.32
N PHE A 234 -4.75 34.94 33.08
CA PHE A 234 -3.88 34.56 31.99
C PHE A 234 -3.40 33.08 32.11
N THR A 235 -2.80 32.72 33.23
CA THR A 235 -2.27 31.37 33.45
C THR A 235 -3.37 30.33 33.59
N GLY A 236 -4.48 30.69 34.24
CA GLY A 236 -5.66 29.82 34.31
C GLY A 236 -6.27 29.51 32.93
N SER A 237 -6.39 30.52 32.07
CA SER A 237 -6.89 30.30 30.69
C SER A 237 -5.95 29.40 29.90
N ILE A 238 -4.63 29.56 29.99
CA ILE A 238 -3.65 28.68 29.38
C ILE A 238 -3.79 27.26 29.94
N GLY A 239 -3.89 27.11 31.27
CA GLY A 239 -4.08 25.79 31.91
C GLY A 239 -5.31 25.05 31.43
N VAL A 240 -6.48 25.75 31.33
CA VAL A 240 -7.72 25.18 30.79
C VAL A 240 -7.56 24.77 29.33
N PHE A 241 -6.90 25.58 28.50
CA PHE A 241 -6.65 25.26 27.11
C PHE A 241 -5.78 23.99 26.96
N PHE A 242 -4.68 23.90 27.70
CA PHE A 242 -3.83 22.71 27.68
C PHE A 242 -4.52 21.49 28.26
N TYR A 243 -5.36 21.67 29.26
CA TYR A 243 -6.15 20.58 29.85
C TYR A 243 -7.15 20.00 28.84
N GLY A 244 -7.95 20.85 28.16
CA GLY A 244 -8.84 20.42 27.08
C GLY A 244 -8.09 19.76 25.93
N GLY A 245 -6.94 20.32 25.54
CA GLY A 245 -6.03 19.76 24.56
C GLY A 245 -5.48 18.37 24.97
N SER A 246 -5.18 18.16 26.26
CA SER A 246 -4.72 16.88 26.79
C SER A 246 -5.79 15.80 26.71
N ILE A 247 -7.06 16.14 27.00
CA ILE A 247 -8.20 15.20 26.89
C ILE A 247 -8.40 14.77 25.44
N ALA A 248 -8.54 15.73 24.51
CA ALA A 248 -8.71 15.46 23.08
C ALA A 248 -7.48 14.75 22.48
N GLY A 249 -6.30 15.13 22.94
CA GLY A 249 -5.04 14.56 22.50
C GLY A 249 -4.88 13.08 22.86
N GLY A 250 -5.34 12.67 24.03
CA GLY A 250 -5.41 11.25 24.44
C GLY A 250 -6.28 10.40 23.51
N TYR A 251 -7.44 10.91 23.14
CA TYR A 251 -8.32 10.28 22.14
C TYR A 251 -7.62 10.10 20.79
N LEU A 252 -7.03 11.17 20.26
CA LEU A 252 -6.33 11.13 18.98
C LEU A 252 -5.08 10.24 19.01
N ALA A 253 -4.36 10.22 20.16
CA ALA A 253 -3.21 9.35 20.35
C ALA A 253 -3.63 7.87 20.26
N SER A 254 -4.75 7.46 20.88
CA SER A 254 -5.23 6.07 20.79
C SER A 254 -5.60 5.66 19.36
N ILE A 255 -6.22 6.55 18.59
CA ILE A 255 -6.51 6.30 17.16
C ILE A 255 -5.21 6.11 16.38
N LYS A 256 -4.20 6.96 16.63
CA LYS A 256 -2.90 6.86 15.98
C LYS A 256 -2.18 5.56 16.32
N THR A 257 -2.20 5.17 17.59
CA THR A 257 -1.62 3.91 18.07
C THR A 257 -2.32 2.71 17.43
N ASN A 258 -3.65 2.69 17.41
CA ASN A 258 -4.42 1.63 16.76
C ASN A 258 -4.09 1.52 15.26
N LYS A 259 -3.98 2.66 14.58
CA LYS A 259 -3.59 2.68 13.16
C LYS A 259 -2.19 2.10 12.94
N ALA A 260 -1.24 2.39 13.83
CA ALA A 260 0.11 1.83 13.76
C ALA A 260 0.08 0.30 13.99
N ILE A 261 -0.63 -0.19 15.01
CA ILE A 261 -0.79 -1.62 15.30
C ILE A 261 -1.41 -2.35 14.10
N MET A 262 -2.49 -1.79 13.52
CA MET A 262 -3.16 -2.40 12.37
C MET A 262 -2.31 -2.35 11.10
N SER A 263 -1.51 -1.32 10.91
CA SER A 263 -0.55 -1.23 9.79
C SER A 263 0.58 -2.26 9.92
N GLU A 264 1.06 -2.51 11.13
CA GLU A 264 2.06 -3.56 11.40
C GLU A 264 1.48 -4.95 11.15
N LEU A 265 0.27 -5.22 11.66
CA LEU A 265 -0.45 -6.46 11.38
C LEU A 265 -0.62 -6.69 9.88
N GLN A 266 -1.04 -5.66 9.15
CA GLN A 266 -1.20 -5.72 7.71
C GLN A 266 0.10 -6.08 7.00
N ALA A 267 1.21 -5.42 7.34
CA ALA A 267 2.52 -5.70 6.74
C ALA A 267 2.95 -7.16 7.01
N TYR A 268 2.72 -7.65 8.23
CA TYR A 268 3.02 -9.02 8.60
C TYR A 268 2.19 -10.05 7.82
N LEU A 269 0.90 -9.79 7.61
CA LEU A 269 0.02 -10.66 6.82
C LEU A 269 0.40 -10.64 5.33
N GLU A 270 0.73 -9.48 4.77
CA GLU A 270 1.18 -9.35 3.38
C GLU A 270 2.46 -10.17 3.13
N ASP A 271 3.41 -10.11 4.06
CA ASP A 271 4.68 -10.84 3.97
C ASP A 271 4.45 -12.36 4.14
N GLY A 272 3.77 -12.77 5.20
CA GLY A 272 3.51 -14.19 5.49
C GLY A 272 2.69 -14.90 4.41
N LEU A 273 1.76 -14.19 3.75
CA LEU A 273 0.96 -14.71 2.65
C LEU A 273 1.55 -14.40 1.25
N LYS A 274 2.75 -13.82 1.18
CA LYS A 274 3.53 -13.59 -0.04
C LYS A 274 2.79 -12.76 -1.10
N PHE A 275 2.12 -11.69 -0.70
CA PHE A 275 1.34 -10.85 -1.62
C PHE A 275 2.20 -10.20 -2.71
N GLN A 276 3.45 -9.85 -2.39
CA GLN A 276 4.37 -9.28 -3.36
C GLN A 276 4.74 -10.28 -4.47
N ASP A 277 5.01 -11.53 -4.10
CA ASP A 277 5.33 -12.59 -5.04
C ASP A 277 4.15 -12.86 -5.97
N ASP A 278 2.93 -12.87 -5.43
CA ASP A 278 1.71 -13.03 -6.22
C ASP A 278 1.56 -11.92 -7.27
N ARG A 279 1.76 -10.65 -6.88
CA ARG A 279 1.69 -9.51 -7.80
C ARG A 279 2.77 -9.58 -8.88
N ALA A 280 3.99 -9.92 -8.49
CA ALA A 280 5.10 -10.09 -9.43
C ALA A 280 4.80 -11.22 -10.42
N MET A 281 4.30 -12.36 -9.95
CA MET A 281 3.91 -13.48 -10.80
C MET A 281 2.79 -13.10 -11.77
N MET A 282 1.77 -12.37 -11.28
CA MET A 282 0.67 -11.88 -12.13
C MET A 282 1.18 -10.93 -13.21
N PHE A 283 2.07 -10.01 -12.86
CA PHE A 283 2.68 -9.09 -13.83
C PHE A 283 3.52 -9.85 -14.88
N GLU A 284 4.42 -10.76 -14.45
CA GLU A 284 5.26 -11.54 -15.36
C GLU A 284 4.43 -12.41 -16.32
N ARG A 285 3.34 -13.02 -15.84
CA ARG A 285 2.51 -13.94 -16.64
C ARG A 285 1.55 -13.21 -17.57
N TYR A 286 0.92 -12.14 -17.11
CA TYR A 286 -0.21 -11.51 -17.79
C TYR A 286 0.04 -10.04 -18.18
N GLY A 287 0.94 -9.31 -17.52
CA GLY A 287 1.17 -7.89 -17.76
C GLY A 287 2.37 -7.61 -18.65
N LYS A 288 3.45 -8.38 -18.47
CA LYS A 288 4.70 -8.15 -19.17
C LYS A 288 4.59 -8.46 -20.68
N PRO A 289 4.90 -7.50 -21.56
CA PRO A 289 4.90 -7.76 -22.98
C PRO A 289 6.01 -8.74 -23.36
N LYS A 290 5.67 -9.73 -24.17
CA LYS A 290 6.64 -10.73 -24.67
C LYS A 290 7.41 -10.11 -25.83
N THR A 291 8.72 -9.93 -25.66
CA THR A 291 9.66 -9.62 -26.75
C THR A 291 9.93 -10.90 -27.53
N GLN A 292 9.76 -10.84 -28.84
CA GLN A 292 10.09 -11.96 -29.76
C GLN A 292 11.56 -11.94 -30.12
#